data_3c7cf780f0d8e4726dd3ffe9967af844
#
_entry.id   3c7cf780f0d8e4726dd3ffe9967af844
#
_cell.length_a   1.000
_cell.length_b   1.000
_cell.length_c   1.000
_cell.angle_alpha   90.00
_cell.angle_beta   90.00
_cell.angle_gamma   90.00
#
_symmetry.space_group_name_H-M   'P 1'
#
loop_
_entity.id
_entity.type
_entity.pdbx_description
1 polymer ?
#
loop_
_entity_poly.entity_id
_entity_poly.type
_entity_poly.pdbx_seq_one_letter_code
_entity_poly.pdbx_strand_id
1 'polypeptide(L)'
;MIDKLLEIGPHVTVLPIVHGSGDFAWEVRRLMMKHPYDCLAVALPPSFQSATEEAILELPTPSIVVQRDLQYLTATDFSSSNEFSEDDNAHNFNPSDEDHELGVSYVPVDPCQGVIAAIRTAMGDRIPRRFIDMETSRFEPHSRVMPDAFALKKMSLEKYAAAVLPFVEPGEGAQWKARIQHMAWQLRELSVDFKKILLVTSVLDWPWIRAAFNDKALDCPDSEPIQETERFQVTAGTLYFLLGELPFITNLYERAREELSDDEHLGIDGVKELLIAARER
;
A
#
# COMPACT_ATOMS: atom_id res chain seq x y z
N MET A 1 -17.99 -21.80 7.70
CA MET A 1 -17.11 -21.91 6.50
C MET A 1 -16.58 -20.54 6.06
N ILE A 2 -17.38 -19.46 6.22
CA ILE A 2 -16.94 -18.08 5.91
C ILE A 2 -15.86 -17.62 6.90
N ASP A 3 -15.94 -18.00 8.17
CA ASP A 3 -15.01 -17.59 9.24
C ASP A 3 -13.54 -17.99 9.02
N LYS A 4 -13.28 -18.96 8.12
CA LYS A 4 -11.92 -19.36 7.74
C LYS A 4 -11.45 -18.79 6.39
N LEU A 5 -12.27 -17.97 5.76
CA LEU A 5 -11.94 -17.43 4.45
C LEU A 5 -10.71 -16.52 4.50
N LEU A 6 -10.62 -15.72 5.55
CA LEU A 6 -9.56 -14.74 5.80
C LEU A 6 -8.39 -15.30 6.64
N GLU A 7 -8.27 -16.63 6.74
CA GLU A 7 -7.14 -17.27 7.39
C GLU A 7 -6.16 -17.86 6.37
N ILE A 8 -4.87 -17.69 6.62
CA ILE A 8 -3.77 -18.32 5.90
C ILE A 8 -2.97 -19.16 6.90
N GLY A 9 -3.08 -20.49 6.79
CA GLY A 9 -2.50 -21.39 7.79
C GLY A 9 -3.10 -21.14 9.19
N PRO A 10 -2.41 -21.56 10.27
CA PRO A 10 -2.94 -21.46 11.62
C PRO A 10 -2.66 -20.12 12.33
N HIS A 11 -1.81 -19.27 11.78
CA HIS A 11 -1.25 -18.11 12.47
C HIS A 11 -1.52 -16.76 11.80
N VAL A 12 -2.03 -16.75 10.57
CA VAL A 12 -2.19 -15.51 9.79
C VAL A 12 -3.67 -15.23 9.55
N THR A 13 -4.12 -14.07 10.01
CA THR A 13 -5.40 -13.46 9.63
C THR A 13 -5.15 -12.44 8.54
N VAL A 14 -5.94 -12.47 7.48
CA VAL A 14 -5.81 -11.52 6.36
C VAL A 14 -6.88 -10.46 6.47
N LEU A 15 -6.49 -9.21 6.29
CA LEU A 15 -7.39 -8.11 6.01
C LEU A 15 -7.14 -7.66 4.56
N PRO A 16 -7.96 -8.14 3.62
CA PRO A 16 -7.87 -7.70 2.23
C PRO A 16 -8.46 -6.29 2.09
N ILE A 17 -7.68 -5.36 1.56
CA ILE A 17 -8.09 -3.96 1.43
C ILE A 17 -8.30 -3.54 -0.03
N VAL A 18 -9.16 -2.53 -0.21
CA VAL A 18 -9.16 -1.66 -1.38
C VAL A 18 -8.31 -0.44 -1.03
N HIS A 19 -7.23 -0.22 -1.79
CA HIS A 19 -6.34 0.90 -1.56
C HIS A 19 -7.08 2.23 -1.73
N GLY A 20 -6.72 3.22 -0.92
CA GLY A 20 -7.29 4.56 -0.98
C GLY A 20 -8.70 4.68 -0.40
N SER A 21 -9.21 3.66 0.28
CA SER A 21 -10.54 3.70 0.89
C SER A 21 -10.47 3.97 2.40
N GLY A 22 -11.10 5.06 2.83
CA GLY A 22 -11.23 5.40 4.25
C GLY A 22 -12.03 4.35 5.04
N ASP A 23 -12.98 3.66 4.39
CA ASP A 23 -13.74 2.58 5.02
C ASP A 23 -12.84 1.40 5.39
N PHE A 24 -11.89 1.05 4.53
CA PHE A 24 -10.91 0.01 4.83
C PHE A 24 -9.88 0.46 5.86
N ALA A 25 -9.48 1.73 5.86
CA ALA A 25 -8.61 2.27 6.90
C ALA A 25 -9.28 2.20 8.29
N TRP A 26 -10.57 2.48 8.35
CA TRP A 26 -11.39 2.31 9.56
C TRP A 26 -11.52 0.86 9.99
N GLU A 27 -11.83 -0.05 9.06
CA GLU A 27 -11.99 -1.48 9.33
C GLU A 27 -10.69 -2.12 9.86
N VAL A 28 -9.55 -1.73 9.31
CA VAL A 28 -8.22 -2.13 9.81
C VAL A 28 -8.08 -1.77 11.29
N ARG A 29 -8.34 -0.51 11.65
CA ARG A 29 -8.24 -0.03 13.02
C ARG A 29 -9.20 -0.80 13.93
N ARG A 30 -10.47 -0.95 13.52
CA ARG A 30 -11.49 -1.68 14.27
C ARG A 30 -11.07 -3.13 14.55
N LEU A 31 -10.53 -3.82 13.55
CA LEU A 31 -10.07 -5.19 13.68
C LEU A 31 -8.89 -5.30 14.65
N MET A 32 -7.91 -4.39 14.55
CA MET A 32 -6.73 -4.37 15.42
C MET A 32 -7.09 -4.04 16.88
N MET A 33 -8.06 -3.17 17.12
CA MET A 33 -8.55 -2.86 18.45
C MET A 33 -9.31 -4.04 19.07
N LYS A 34 -10.03 -4.81 18.25
CA LYS A 34 -10.87 -5.92 18.70
C LYS A 34 -10.06 -7.19 18.98
N HIS A 35 -8.98 -7.42 18.26
CA HIS A 35 -8.21 -8.65 18.32
C HIS A 35 -6.73 -8.35 18.60
N PRO A 36 -6.11 -9.02 19.59
CA PRO A 36 -4.69 -8.86 19.84
C PRO A 36 -3.88 -9.60 18.76
N TYR A 37 -3.00 -8.87 18.06
CA TYR A 37 -2.03 -9.41 17.15
C TYR A 37 -0.62 -9.25 17.74
N ASP A 38 0.28 -10.20 17.45
CA ASP A 38 1.68 -10.18 17.88
C ASP A 38 2.65 -9.75 16.77
N CYS A 39 2.15 -9.65 15.53
CA CYS A 39 2.88 -9.10 14.38
C CYS A 39 1.91 -8.52 13.35
N LEU A 40 2.28 -7.38 12.77
CA LEU A 40 1.67 -6.83 11.56
C LEU A 40 2.58 -7.13 10.36
N ALA A 41 2.04 -7.77 9.34
CA ALA A 41 2.67 -7.95 8.03
C ALA A 41 1.94 -7.07 6.99
N VAL A 42 2.70 -6.30 6.21
CA VAL A 42 2.14 -5.43 5.16
C VAL A 42 2.78 -5.72 3.81
N ALA A 43 1.98 -5.64 2.74
CA ALA A 43 2.43 -5.85 1.37
C ALA A 43 3.15 -4.60 0.83
N LEU A 44 4.26 -4.24 1.45
CA LEU A 44 5.22 -3.22 1.03
C LEU A 44 6.64 -3.77 1.14
N PRO A 45 7.58 -3.32 0.30
CA PRO A 45 8.98 -3.74 0.39
C PRO A 45 9.67 -3.21 1.66
N PRO A 46 10.62 -3.96 2.25
CA PRO A 46 11.35 -3.56 3.47
C PRO A 46 12.03 -2.20 3.38
N SER A 47 12.53 -1.80 2.20
CA SER A 47 13.17 -0.51 1.97
C SER A 47 12.28 0.69 2.29
N PHE A 48 10.96 0.54 2.13
CA PHE A 48 10.00 1.59 2.43
C PHE A 48 9.70 1.74 3.93
N GLN A 49 10.14 0.82 4.80
CA GLN A 49 9.69 0.79 6.19
C GLN A 49 10.08 2.04 6.97
N SER A 50 11.35 2.40 7.03
CA SER A 50 11.84 3.52 7.85
C SER A 50 11.18 4.83 7.45
N ALA A 51 11.25 5.17 6.16
CA ALA A 51 10.70 6.42 5.64
C ALA A 51 9.16 6.50 5.80
N THR A 52 8.45 5.37 5.65
CA THR A 52 6.99 5.32 5.86
C THR A 52 6.64 5.49 7.33
N GLU A 53 7.34 4.83 8.25
CA GLU A 53 7.10 4.97 9.69
C GLU A 53 7.37 6.41 10.16
N GLU A 54 8.43 7.05 9.66
CA GLU A 54 8.72 8.46 9.93
C GLU A 54 7.62 9.39 9.37
N ALA A 55 7.17 9.13 8.14
CA ALA A 55 6.10 9.91 7.52
C ALA A 55 4.77 9.81 8.29
N ILE A 56 4.46 8.64 8.85
CA ILE A 56 3.25 8.41 9.65
C ILE A 56 3.21 9.28 10.91
N LEU A 57 4.36 9.63 11.49
CA LEU A 57 4.43 10.51 12.67
C LEU A 57 3.95 11.93 12.37
N GLU A 58 3.94 12.36 11.12
CA GLU A 58 3.48 13.69 10.69
C GLU A 58 2.01 13.73 10.25
N LEU A 59 1.32 12.58 10.25
CA LEU A 59 -0.11 12.56 9.95
C LEU A 59 -0.88 13.45 10.97
N PRO A 60 -1.87 14.23 10.52
CA PRO A 60 -2.63 14.08 9.27
C PRO A 60 -2.03 14.74 8.02
N THR A 61 -0.83 15.33 8.09
CA THR A 61 -0.19 15.93 6.91
C THR A 61 0.23 14.85 5.92
N PRO A 62 -0.34 14.80 4.70
CA PRO A 62 -0.01 13.79 3.72
C PRO A 62 1.41 13.96 3.17
N SER A 63 2.05 12.84 2.87
CA SER A 63 3.38 12.80 2.24
C SER A 63 3.49 11.61 1.31
N ILE A 64 4.61 11.50 0.60
CA ILE A 64 4.95 10.33 -0.21
C ILE A 64 6.33 9.84 0.16
N VAL A 65 6.51 8.52 0.11
CA VAL A 65 7.82 7.87 0.15
C VAL A 65 8.11 7.35 -1.24
N VAL A 66 9.24 7.75 -1.80
CA VAL A 66 9.61 7.50 -3.20
C VAL A 66 10.89 6.68 -3.26
N GLN A 67 10.91 5.70 -4.14
CA GLN A 67 12.09 4.97 -4.59
C GLN A 67 12.32 5.27 -6.06
N ARG A 68 13.53 5.71 -6.40
CA ARG A 68 13.91 5.98 -7.80
C ARG A 68 14.36 4.69 -8.48
N ASP A 69 14.08 4.59 -9.77
CA ASP A 69 14.55 3.47 -10.59
C ASP A 69 16.09 3.50 -10.73
N LEU A 70 16.74 2.35 -10.50
CA LEU A 70 18.19 2.20 -10.65
C LEU A 70 18.72 2.54 -12.04
N GLN A 71 17.95 2.26 -13.08
CA GLN A 71 18.37 2.51 -14.46
C GLN A 71 18.54 4.00 -14.77
N TYR A 72 17.86 4.87 -14.02
CA TYR A 72 17.96 6.31 -14.18
C TYR A 72 19.34 6.87 -13.76
N LEU A 73 19.91 6.39 -12.66
CA LEU A 73 21.18 6.91 -12.15
C LEU A 73 22.37 6.53 -13.03
N THR A 74 22.34 5.35 -13.65
CA THR A 74 23.40 4.95 -14.58
C THR A 74 23.42 5.80 -15.85
N ALA A 75 22.27 6.28 -16.31
CA ALA A 75 22.18 7.14 -17.49
C ALA A 75 22.62 8.59 -17.20
N THR A 76 22.33 9.13 -16.01
CA THR A 76 22.72 10.49 -15.62
C THR A 76 24.17 10.61 -15.13
N ASP A 77 24.71 9.58 -14.46
CA ASP A 77 26.11 9.57 -14.02
C ASP A 77 27.09 9.45 -15.18
N PHE A 78 26.71 8.81 -16.28
CA PHE A 78 27.56 8.76 -17.50
C PHE A 78 27.54 10.05 -18.32
N SER A 79 26.49 10.88 -18.21
CA SER A 79 26.40 12.15 -18.92
C SER A 79 27.16 13.31 -18.25
N SER A 80 27.50 13.17 -16.96
CA SER A 80 28.20 14.23 -16.20
C SER A 80 29.74 14.16 -16.28
N SER A 81 30.31 13.13 -16.92
CA SER A 81 31.78 12.95 -17.02
C SER A 81 32.43 13.37 -18.34
N ASN A 82 31.72 14.02 -19.24
CA ASN A 82 32.32 14.57 -20.47
C ASN A 82 32.50 16.08 -20.38
N GLU A 83 33.74 16.42 -20.05
CA GLU A 83 34.59 17.54 -20.45
C GLU A 83 33.92 18.81 -21.00
N PHE A 84 34.20 19.89 -20.29
CA PHE A 84 34.19 21.26 -20.83
C PHE A 84 34.90 21.30 -22.20
N SER A 85 34.17 21.45 -23.26
CA SER A 85 34.65 22.04 -24.51
C SER A 85 33.78 23.27 -24.80
N GLU A 86 34.40 24.44 -24.63
CA GLU A 86 33.92 25.70 -25.14
C GLU A 86 33.87 25.59 -26.67
N ASP A 87 32.68 25.48 -27.21
CA ASP A 87 32.42 26.01 -28.58
C ASP A 87 30.93 26.33 -28.72
N ASP A 88 30.70 27.62 -28.92
CA ASP A 88 29.43 28.22 -29.31
C ASP A 88 28.98 27.63 -30.65
N ASN A 89 27.81 27.08 -30.71
CA ASN A 89 26.75 27.24 -31.70
C ASN A 89 25.88 25.99 -31.89
N ALA A 90 24.62 26.28 -32.03
CA ALA A 90 23.56 25.44 -32.55
C ALA A 90 22.82 24.54 -31.58
N HIS A 91 21.70 25.03 -31.13
CA HIS A 91 20.51 24.26 -30.75
C HIS A 91 20.17 23.21 -31.82
N ASN A 92 20.67 22.01 -31.66
CA ASN A 92 20.09 20.84 -32.27
C ASN A 92 19.39 20.06 -31.16
N PHE A 93 18.14 20.40 -30.87
CA PHE A 93 17.21 19.52 -30.24
C PHE A 93 17.00 18.31 -31.14
N ASN A 94 17.62 17.21 -30.82
CA ASN A 94 17.42 15.95 -31.52
C ASN A 94 16.18 15.29 -30.90
N PRO A 95 15.02 15.17 -31.58
CA PRO A 95 13.81 14.57 -31.03
C PRO A 95 13.87 13.04 -30.95
N SER A 96 15.07 12.46 -31.01
CA SER A 96 15.29 11.01 -30.87
C SER A 96 15.85 10.57 -29.53
N ASP A 97 15.99 11.47 -28.57
CA ASP A 97 16.11 11.05 -27.17
C ASP A 97 14.73 10.55 -26.76
N GLU A 98 14.54 9.24 -26.85
CA GLU A 98 13.43 8.55 -26.24
C GLU A 98 13.29 9.13 -24.83
N ASP A 99 12.16 9.78 -24.55
CA ASP A 99 11.76 10.17 -23.20
C ASP A 99 11.81 8.89 -22.35
N HIS A 100 12.95 8.62 -21.75
CA HIS A 100 13.04 7.62 -20.71
C HIS A 100 12.18 8.14 -19.56
N GLU A 101 10.90 7.77 -19.58
CA GLU A 101 9.98 8.05 -18.48
C GLU A 101 10.67 7.66 -17.18
N LEU A 102 10.92 8.68 -16.35
CA LEU A 102 11.50 8.55 -15.04
C LEU A 102 10.62 7.59 -14.22
N GLY A 103 11.00 6.32 -14.20
CA GLY A 103 10.32 5.34 -13.37
C GLY A 103 10.55 5.66 -11.91
N VAL A 104 9.49 5.92 -11.17
CA VAL A 104 9.53 6.03 -9.70
C VAL A 104 8.45 5.14 -9.11
N SER A 105 8.84 4.39 -8.10
CA SER A 105 7.89 3.68 -7.25
C SER A 105 7.60 4.54 -6.04
N TYR A 106 6.34 4.65 -5.62
CA TYR A 106 6.00 5.45 -4.46
C TYR A 106 4.89 4.85 -3.61
N VAL A 107 4.92 5.18 -2.32
CA VAL A 107 3.88 4.85 -1.35
C VAL A 107 3.25 6.16 -0.87
N PRO A 108 1.94 6.36 -1.10
CA PRO A 108 1.23 7.50 -0.52
C PRO A 108 1.02 7.27 0.98
N VAL A 109 1.39 8.26 1.78
CA VAL A 109 1.17 8.25 3.23
C VAL A 109 0.05 9.24 3.55
N ASP A 110 -1.17 8.71 3.62
CA ASP A 110 -2.37 9.47 3.96
C ASP A 110 -3.29 8.67 4.90
N PRO A 111 -4.19 9.34 5.67
CA PRO A 111 -5.03 8.68 6.67
C PRO A 111 -6.00 7.63 6.12
N CYS A 112 -6.38 7.71 4.84
CA CYS A 112 -7.35 6.82 4.20
C CYS A 112 -6.73 5.60 3.52
N GLN A 113 -5.40 5.41 3.62
CA GLN A 113 -4.75 4.20 3.17
C GLN A 113 -4.82 3.11 4.25
N GLY A 114 -5.44 1.98 3.93
CA GLY A 114 -5.59 0.88 4.91
C GLY A 114 -4.26 0.35 5.42
N VAL A 115 -3.22 0.26 4.56
CA VAL A 115 -1.86 -0.13 4.98
C VAL A 115 -1.28 0.88 5.97
N ILE A 116 -1.42 2.18 5.70
CA ILE A 116 -0.92 3.25 6.56
C ILE A 116 -1.66 3.26 7.91
N ALA A 117 -2.98 3.05 7.89
CA ALA A 117 -3.79 2.93 9.11
C ALA A 117 -3.33 1.73 9.97
N ALA A 118 -2.99 0.59 9.34
CA ALA A 118 -2.46 -0.57 10.04
C ALA A 118 -1.11 -0.29 10.70
N ILE A 119 -0.17 0.28 9.95
CA ILE A 119 1.17 0.62 10.46
C ILE A 119 1.04 1.63 11.60
N ARG A 120 0.24 2.70 11.43
CA ARG A 120 -0.02 3.73 12.45
C ARG A 120 -0.58 3.13 13.75
N THR A 121 -1.55 2.19 13.63
CA THR A 121 -2.12 1.49 14.79
C THR A 121 -1.07 0.61 15.46
N ALA A 122 -0.33 -0.19 14.68
CA ALA A 122 0.71 -1.06 15.21
C ALA A 122 1.86 -0.27 15.89
N MET A 123 2.20 0.93 15.39
CA MET A 123 3.15 1.83 16.04
C MET A 123 2.65 2.28 17.42
N GLY A 124 1.38 2.69 17.52
CA GLY A 124 0.75 3.08 18.78
C GLY A 124 0.73 1.95 19.80
N ASP A 125 0.39 0.76 19.38
CA ASP A 125 0.28 -0.44 20.21
C ASP A 125 1.60 -1.19 20.41
N ARG A 126 2.69 -0.70 19.80
CA ARG A 126 4.03 -1.32 19.83
C ARG A 126 4.07 -2.73 19.28
N ILE A 127 3.19 -3.05 18.35
CA ILE A 127 3.18 -4.33 17.64
C ILE A 127 4.36 -4.35 16.63
N PRO A 128 5.17 -5.42 16.58
CA PRO A 128 6.18 -5.61 15.55
C PRO A 128 5.58 -5.51 14.15
N ARG A 129 6.23 -4.77 13.26
CA ARG A 129 5.82 -4.56 11.87
C ARG A 129 6.85 -5.19 10.95
N ARG A 130 6.37 -5.84 9.90
CA ARG A 130 7.19 -6.47 8.87
C ARG A 130 6.65 -6.07 7.50
N PHE A 131 7.49 -5.46 6.71
CA PHE A 131 7.21 -5.18 5.31
C PHE A 131 7.71 -6.39 4.53
N ILE A 132 6.80 -7.09 3.85
CA ILE A 132 7.04 -8.44 3.35
C ILE A 132 7.00 -8.57 1.83
N ASP A 133 6.82 -7.48 1.11
CA ASP A 133 6.86 -7.53 -0.35
C ASP A 133 8.30 -7.64 -0.86
N MET A 134 8.46 -8.11 -2.08
CA MET A 134 9.77 -8.26 -2.73
C MET A 134 10.34 -6.89 -3.12
N GLU A 135 11.63 -6.71 -2.89
CA GLU A 135 12.35 -5.54 -3.44
C GLU A 135 12.44 -5.65 -4.96
N THR A 136 12.04 -4.59 -5.64
CA THR A 136 12.11 -4.50 -7.10
C THR A 136 12.78 -3.19 -7.50
N SER A 137 13.72 -3.25 -8.44
CA SER A 137 14.42 -2.07 -8.96
C SER A 137 13.48 -1.13 -9.73
N ARG A 138 12.47 -1.70 -10.35
CA ARG A 138 11.40 -1.02 -11.06
C ARG A 138 10.09 -1.76 -10.82
N PHE A 139 9.13 -1.09 -10.19
CA PHE A 139 7.79 -1.67 -9.98
C PHE A 139 6.98 -1.69 -11.28
N GLU A 140 6.44 -2.85 -11.63
CA GLU A 140 5.53 -3.02 -12.77
C GLU A 140 4.08 -2.86 -12.29
N PRO A 141 3.43 -1.71 -12.55
CA PRO A 141 2.04 -1.51 -12.13
C PRO A 141 1.10 -2.34 -13.01
N HIS A 142 0.12 -2.97 -12.38
CA HIS A 142 -0.92 -3.71 -13.08
C HIS A 142 -2.25 -2.96 -12.98
N SER A 143 -2.84 -2.64 -14.12
CA SER A 143 -4.18 -2.08 -14.18
C SER A 143 -5.20 -3.19 -13.97
N ARG A 144 -5.87 -3.20 -12.81
CA ARG A 144 -6.95 -4.14 -12.49
C ARG A 144 -8.14 -3.38 -11.94
N VAL A 145 -9.35 -3.87 -12.25
CA VAL A 145 -10.58 -3.26 -11.73
C VAL A 145 -10.71 -3.56 -10.25
N MET A 146 -10.74 -2.51 -9.44
CA MET A 146 -10.98 -2.64 -8.01
C MET A 146 -12.48 -2.80 -7.73
N PRO A 147 -12.86 -3.68 -6.78
CA PRO A 147 -14.24 -3.78 -6.35
C PRO A 147 -14.68 -2.53 -5.57
N ASP A 148 -15.99 -2.27 -5.56
CA ASP A 148 -16.57 -1.12 -4.86
C ASP A 148 -16.38 -1.24 -3.33
N ALA A 149 -15.57 -0.35 -2.77
CA ALA A 149 -15.30 -0.29 -1.34
C ALA A 149 -16.54 0.07 -0.50
N PHE A 150 -17.51 0.83 -1.07
CA PHE A 150 -18.72 1.25 -0.39
C PHE A 150 -19.57 0.07 0.11
N ALA A 151 -19.47 -1.09 -0.53
CA ALA A 151 -20.17 -2.29 -0.11
C ALA A 151 -19.80 -2.73 1.32
N LEU A 152 -18.59 -2.39 1.81
CA LEU A 152 -18.15 -2.69 3.17
C LEU A 152 -19.03 -2.03 4.24
N LYS A 153 -19.66 -0.88 3.95
CA LYS A 153 -20.61 -0.21 4.86
C LYS A 153 -21.88 -1.02 5.13
N LYS A 154 -22.20 -2.00 4.27
CA LYS A 154 -23.45 -2.75 4.31
C LYS A 154 -23.27 -4.23 4.67
N MET A 155 -22.03 -4.69 4.75
CA MET A 155 -21.73 -6.10 5.03
C MET A 155 -20.42 -6.24 5.80
N SER A 156 -20.22 -7.38 6.47
CA SER A 156 -18.95 -7.66 7.14
C SER A 156 -17.82 -7.89 6.13
N LEU A 157 -16.56 -7.71 6.58
CA LEU A 157 -15.36 -7.93 5.77
C LEU A 157 -15.35 -9.34 5.14
N GLU A 158 -15.73 -10.37 5.89
CA GLU A 158 -15.76 -11.75 5.41
C GLU A 158 -16.79 -11.93 4.29
N LYS A 159 -17.97 -11.30 4.41
CA LYS A 159 -18.98 -11.33 3.36
C LYS A 159 -18.52 -10.56 2.12
N TYR A 160 -17.88 -9.41 2.32
CA TYR A 160 -17.30 -8.62 1.25
C TYR A 160 -16.24 -9.45 0.49
N ALA A 161 -15.27 -10.01 1.21
CA ALA A 161 -14.23 -10.84 0.62
C ALA A 161 -14.80 -12.07 -0.12
N ALA A 162 -15.82 -12.72 0.46
CA ALA A 162 -16.49 -13.85 -0.19
C ALA A 162 -17.22 -13.47 -1.47
N ALA A 163 -17.83 -12.28 -1.52
CA ALA A 163 -18.53 -11.77 -2.70
C ALA A 163 -17.56 -11.39 -3.83
N VAL A 164 -16.39 -10.85 -3.47
CA VAL A 164 -15.38 -10.39 -4.45
C VAL A 164 -14.53 -11.56 -4.98
N LEU A 165 -14.23 -12.55 -4.14
CA LEU A 165 -13.32 -13.65 -4.45
C LEU A 165 -13.54 -14.34 -5.82
N PRO A 166 -14.78 -14.61 -6.28
CA PRO A 166 -15.01 -15.26 -7.58
C PRO A 166 -14.59 -14.42 -8.80
N PHE A 167 -14.38 -13.12 -8.60
CA PHE A 167 -14.01 -12.15 -9.65
C PHE A 167 -12.55 -11.73 -9.58
N VAL A 168 -11.78 -12.24 -8.61
CA VAL A 168 -10.36 -11.92 -8.46
C VAL A 168 -9.56 -12.82 -9.39
N GLU A 169 -9.09 -12.24 -10.48
CA GLU A 169 -8.17 -12.91 -11.40
C GLU A 169 -6.71 -12.74 -10.95
N PRO A 170 -5.81 -13.68 -11.34
CA PRO A 170 -4.38 -13.50 -11.09
C PRO A 170 -3.86 -12.27 -11.80
N GLY A 171 -2.86 -11.63 -11.24
CA GLY A 171 -2.12 -10.58 -11.95
C GLY A 171 -1.27 -11.18 -13.07
N GLU A 172 -0.87 -10.34 -13.98
CA GLU A 172 -0.03 -10.71 -15.13
C GLU A 172 1.46 -10.47 -14.81
N GLY A 173 2.32 -11.15 -15.57
CA GLY A 173 3.76 -10.93 -15.53
C GLY A 173 4.52 -11.75 -14.49
N ALA A 174 5.83 -11.85 -14.73
CA ALA A 174 6.74 -12.62 -13.88
C ALA A 174 6.97 -11.92 -12.54
N GLN A 175 7.06 -10.58 -12.52
CA GLN A 175 7.28 -9.81 -11.30
C GLN A 175 6.13 -9.97 -10.31
N TRP A 176 4.86 -9.86 -10.78
CA TRP A 176 3.71 -10.07 -9.91
C TRP A 176 3.75 -11.45 -9.26
N LYS A 177 4.02 -12.50 -10.07
CA LYS A 177 4.11 -13.87 -9.55
C LYS A 177 5.22 -14.02 -8.52
N ALA A 178 6.40 -13.47 -8.78
CA ALA A 178 7.53 -13.49 -7.86
C ALA A 178 7.20 -12.78 -6.55
N ARG A 179 6.58 -11.60 -6.60
CA ARG A 179 6.13 -10.85 -5.41
C ARG A 179 5.15 -11.66 -4.56
N ILE A 180 4.14 -12.31 -5.18
CA ILE A 180 3.19 -13.18 -4.47
C ILE A 180 3.91 -14.34 -3.77
N GLN A 181 4.87 -14.99 -4.46
CA GLN A 181 5.65 -16.07 -3.89
C GLN A 181 6.54 -15.59 -2.74
N HIS A 182 7.20 -14.44 -2.91
CA HIS A 182 8.03 -13.83 -1.87
C HIS A 182 7.22 -13.52 -0.62
N MET A 183 6.07 -12.83 -0.74
CA MET A 183 5.19 -12.52 0.39
C MET A 183 4.72 -13.79 1.11
N ALA A 184 4.35 -14.82 0.36
CA ALA A 184 3.92 -16.10 0.93
C ALA A 184 5.06 -16.80 1.71
N TRP A 185 6.27 -16.74 1.18
CA TRP A 185 7.47 -17.27 1.83
C TRP A 185 7.78 -16.50 3.13
N GLN A 186 7.77 -15.17 3.08
CA GLN A 186 7.98 -14.32 4.26
C GLN A 186 6.95 -14.61 5.37
N LEU A 187 5.68 -14.84 5.00
CA LEU A 187 4.64 -15.21 5.97
C LEU A 187 4.90 -16.57 6.63
N ARG A 188 5.49 -17.53 5.91
CA ARG A 188 5.89 -18.82 6.51
C ARG A 188 6.99 -18.63 7.54
N GLU A 189 8.02 -17.83 7.19
CA GLU A 189 9.12 -17.51 8.12
C GLU A 189 8.56 -16.81 9.37
N LEU A 190 7.72 -15.80 9.20
CA LEU A 190 7.10 -15.09 10.33
C LEU A 190 6.23 -16.00 11.20
N SER A 191 5.59 -17.03 10.63
CA SER A 191 4.75 -17.98 11.36
C SER A 191 5.54 -18.90 12.29
N VAL A 192 6.87 -18.93 12.20
CA VAL A 192 7.74 -19.64 13.14
C VAL A 192 7.78 -18.87 14.47
N ASP A 193 7.96 -17.55 14.40
CA ASP A 193 8.17 -16.69 15.57
C ASP A 193 6.87 -16.14 16.15
N PHE A 194 5.88 -15.84 15.29
CA PHE A 194 4.63 -15.19 15.64
C PHE A 194 3.44 -16.15 15.50
N LYS A 195 2.45 -15.99 16.39
CA LYS A 195 1.27 -16.87 16.44
C LYS A 195 -0.04 -16.18 16.05
N LYS A 196 -0.03 -14.85 15.99
CA LYS A 196 -1.20 -14.02 15.65
C LYS A 196 -0.80 -12.90 14.72
N ILE A 197 -0.50 -13.25 13.47
CA ILE A 197 -0.07 -12.30 12.44
C ILE A 197 -1.31 -11.71 11.77
N LEU A 198 -1.36 -10.38 11.66
CA LEU A 198 -2.29 -9.69 10.77
C LEU A 198 -1.58 -9.37 9.47
N LEU A 199 -2.05 -9.92 8.37
CA LEU A 199 -1.61 -9.54 7.02
C LEU A 199 -2.58 -8.50 6.45
N VAL A 200 -2.07 -7.32 6.09
CA VAL A 200 -2.82 -6.30 5.34
C VAL A 200 -2.28 -6.22 3.93
N THR A 201 -3.12 -6.55 2.95
CA THR A 201 -2.74 -6.64 1.54
C THR A 201 -3.91 -6.32 0.63
N SER A 202 -3.65 -6.11 -0.67
CA SER A 202 -4.70 -5.86 -1.67
C SER A 202 -5.74 -7.00 -1.69
N VAL A 203 -7.01 -6.61 -1.82
CA VAL A 203 -8.11 -7.56 -2.07
C VAL A 203 -7.90 -8.38 -3.35
N LEU A 204 -7.08 -7.91 -4.28
CA LEU A 204 -6.76 -8.60 -5.53
C LEU A 204 -5.60 -9.60 -5.39
N ASP A 205 -4.78 -9.49 -4.34
CA ASP A 205 -3.57 -10.33 -4.19
C ASP A 205 -3.71 -11.41 -3.12
N TRP A 206 -4.52 -11.18 -2.08
CA TRP A 206 -4.63 -12.10 -0.95
C TRP A 206 -5.00 -13.56 -1.30
N PRO A 207 -5.85 -13.86 -2.31
CA PRO A 207 -6.17 -15.25 -2.63
C PRO A 207 -4.96 -16.00 -3.18
N TRP A 208 -4.11 -15.29 -3.91
CA TRP A 208 -2.91 -15.81 -4.54
C TRP A 208 -1.78 -15.98 -3.54
N ILE A 209 -1.63 -15.05 -2.58
CA ILE A 209 -0.72 -15.20 -1.44
C ILE A 209 -1.12 -16.45 -0.64
N ARG A 210 -2.43 -16.65 -0.37
CA ARG A 210 -2.93 -17.83 0.32
C ARG A 210 -2.65 -19.13 -0.47
N ALA A 211 -2.85 -19.11 -1.78
CA ALA A 211 -2.56 -20.25 -2.64
C ALA A 211 -1.08 -20.61 -2.61
N ALA A 212 -0.19 -19.61 -2.78
CA ALA A 212 1.25 -19.79 -2.72
C ALA A 212 1.73 -20.23 -1.33
N PHE A 213 1.17 -19.70 -0.25
CA PHE A 213 1.49 -20.13 1.11
C PHE A 213 1.20 -21.62 1.34
N ASN A 214 0.17 -22.18 0.71
CA ASN A 214 -0.19 -23.57 0.83
C ASN A 214 0.57 -24.49 -0.16
N ASP A 215 1.29 -23.94 -1.11
CA ASP A 215 2.07 -24.71 -2.07
C ASP A 215 3.34 -25.27 -1.40
N LYS A 216 3.48 -26.59 -1.36
CA LYS A 216 4.63 -27.25 -0.76
C LYS A 216 5.95 -27.01 -1.50
N ALA A 217 5.87 -26.67 -2.79
CA ALA A 217 7.01 -26.37 -3.65
C ALA A 217 7.37 -24.87 -3.67
N LEU A 218 6.81 -24.07 -2.73
CA LEU A 218 7.11 -22.64 -2.64
C LEU A 218 8.61 -22.43 -2.45
N ASP A 219 9.19 -21.70 -3.38
CA ASP A 219 10.55 -21.17 -3.33
C ASP A 219 10.53 -19.65 -3.09
N CYS A 220 11.62 -19.12 -2.53
CA CYS A 220 11.77 -17.68 -2.29
C CYS A 220 12.47 -17.05 -3.49
N PRO A 221 11.78 -16.21 -4.27
CA PRO A 221 12.44 -15.44 -5.30
C PRO A 221 13.47 -14.45 -4.70
N ASP A 222 14.58 -14.28 -5.40
CA ASP A 222 15.59 -13.29 -5.03
C ASP A 222 15.04 -11.87 -5.18
N SER A 223 15.36 -11.02 -4.20
CA SER A 223 15.10 -9.59 -4.28
C SER A 223 16.13 -8.90 -5.17
N GLU A 224 15.71 -7.84 -5.84
CA GLU A 224 16.59 -7.03 -6.67
C GLU A 224 17.33 -5.98 -5.83
N PRO A 225 18.53 -5.53 -6.27
CA PRO A 225 19.18 -4.37 -5.67
C PRO A 225 18.33 -3.10 -5.93
N ILE A 226 18.25 -2.23 -4.93
CA ILE A 226 17.37 -1.06 -4.93
C ILE A 226 18.11 0.19 -4.52
N GLN A 227 17.50 1.35 -4.80
CA GLN A 227 17.90 2.64 -4.24
C GLN A 227 17.23 2.88 -2.89
N GLU A 228 17.83 3.74 -2.09
CA GLU A 228 17.23 4.21 -0.85
C GLU A 228 15.94 4.97 -1.13
N THR A 229 14.98 4.84 -0.23
CA THR A 229 13.72 5.57 -0.29
C THR A 229 13.86 6.95 0.34
N GLU A 230 13.23 7.94 -0.27
CA GLU A 230 13.19 9.31 0.20
C GLU A 230 11.76 9.77 0.46
N ARG A 231 11.57 10.60 1.49
CA ARG A 231 10.26 11.16 1.81
C ARG A 231 10.13 12.58 1.23
N PHE A 232 8.96 12.85 0.64
CA PHE A 232 8.61 14.16 0.11
C PHE A 232 7.25 14.63 0.66
N GLN A 233 7.17 15.94 0.90
CA GLN A 233 5.89 16.58 1.20
C GLN A 233 5.11 16.81 -0.09
N VAL A 234 3.78 16.77 0.03
CA VAL A 234 2.87 16.92 -1.11
C VAL A 234 2.42 18.36 -1.22
N THR A 235 2.46 18.91 -2.44
CA THR A 235 1.90 20.25 -2.71
C THR A 235 0.38 20.20 -2.78
N ALA A 236 -0.28 21.32 -2.51
CA ALA A 236 -1.75 21.40 -2.55
C ALA A 236 -2.35 20.98 -3.91
N GLY A 237 -1.66 21.28 -5.02
CA GLY A 237 -2.09 20.87 -6.36
C GLY A 237 -2.02 19.37 -6.64
N THR A 238 -1.17 18.67 -5.92
CA THR A 238 -0.95 17.21 -6.09
C THR A 238 -1.87 16.38 -5.20
N LEU A 239 -2.46 16.97 -4.15
CA LEU A 239 -3.30 16.25 -3.19
C LEU A 239 -4.45 15.47 -3.83
N TYR A 240 -5.10 16.03 -4.86
CA TYR A 240 -6.23 15.38 -5.53
C TYR A 240 -5.86 14.09 -6.28
N PHE A 241 -4.60 13.95 -6.65
CA PHE A 241 -4.09 12.77 -7.35
C PHE A 241 -3.51 11.73 -6.39
N LEU A 242 -3.07 12.19 -5.22
CA LEU A 242 -2.33 11.35 -4.29
C LEU A 242 -3.23 10.72 -3.22
N LEU A 243 -4.20 11.49 -2.70
CA LEU A 243 -5.08 11.01 -1.65
C LEU A 243 -6.02 9.93 -2.20
N GLY A 244 -6.23 8.89 -1.41
CA GLY A 244 -7.20 7.84 -1.73
C GLY A 244 -8.64 8.34 -1.73
N GLU A 245 -8.95 9.28 -0.83
CA GLU A 245 -10.24 9.97 -0.74
C GLU A 245 -10.06 11.47 -1.02
N LEU A 246 -11.13 12.16 -1.38
CA LEU A 246 -11.10 13.61 -1.50
C LEU A 246 -10.66 14.27 -0.18
N PRO A 247 -9.95 15.41 -0.20
CA PRO A 247 -9.40 16.04 1.02
C PRO A 247 -10.43 16.30 2.12
N PHE A 248 -11.66 16.66 1.75
CA PHE A 248 -12.76 16.83 2.70
C PHE A 248 -13.12 15.49 3.38
N ILE A 249 -13.21 14.41 2.61
CA ILE A 249 -13.57 13.07 3.10
C ILE A 249 -12.44 12.54 3.98
N THR A 250 -11.18 12.71 3.57
CA THR A 250 -9.99 12.36 4.39
C THR A 250 -10.04 13.03 5.76
N ASN A 251 -10.40 14.33 5.79
CA ASN A 251 -10.54 15.06 7.06
C ASN A 251 -11.68 14.51 7.93
N LEU A 252 -12.79 14.05 7.35
CA LEU A 252 -13.87 13.41 8.10
C LEU A 252 -13.41 12.14 8.81
N TYR A 253 -12.67 11.28 8.09
CA TYR A 253 -12.12 10.05 8.69
C TYR A 253 -11.10 10.34 9.79
N GLU A 254 -10.24 11.37 9.62
CA GLU A 254 -9.25 11.71 10.63
C GLU A 254 -9.91 12.28 11.90
N ARG A 255 -10.93 13.15 11.75
CA ARG A 255 -11.72 13.62 12.89
C ARG A 255 -12.42 12.51 13.65
N ALA A 256 -13.09 11.61 12.94
CA ALA A 256 -13.73 10.44 13.56
C ALA A 256 -12.72 9.57 14.32
N ARG A 257 -11.49 9.50 13.82
CA ARG A 257 -10.41 8.80 14.50
C ARG A 257 -9.99 9.47 15.81
N GLU A 258 -9.94 10.81 15.86
CA GLU A 258 -9.56 11.59 17.04
C GLU A 258 -10.63 11.56 18.13
N GLU A 259 -11.89 11.59 17.75
CA GLU A 259 -13.02 11.68 18.68
C GLU A 259 -13.24 10.42 19.52
N LEU A 260 -12.50 9.33 19.30
CA LEU A 260 -12.59 8.07 20.07
C LEU A 260 -14.02 7.54 20.28
N SER A 261 -14.97 8.14 19.62
CA SER A 261 -16.38 7.89 19.82
C SER A 261 -16.81 6.70 19.00
N ASP A 262 -17.23 5.69 19.70
CA ASP A 262 -18.04 4.56 19.30
C ASP A 262 -17.62 3.79 18.03
N ASP A 263 -17.19 2.57 18.29
CA ASP A 263 -16.92 1.51 17.29
C ASP A 263 -18.12 1.21 16.36
N GLU A 264 -19.26 1.85 16.56
CA GLU A 264 -20.48 1.63 15.79
C GLU A 264 -20.57 2.44 14.48
N HIS A 265 -19.70 3.42 14.27
CA HIS A 265 -19.83 4.34 13.14
C HIS A 265 -18.90 4.06 11.95
N LEU A 266 -19.05 2.91 11.29
CA LEU A 266 -18.86 2.81 9.83
C LEU A 266 -19.89 3.70 9.06
N GLY A 267 -20.50 4.65 9.74
CA GLY A 267 -21.58 5.48 9.22
C GLY A 267 -21.15 6.73 8.47
N ILE A 268 -19.83 6.99 8.32
CA ILE A 268 -19.38 8.13 7.54
C ILE A 268 -19.67 7.86 6.06
N ASP A 269 -20.73 8.48 5.55
CA ASP A 269 -20.96 8.58 4.12
C ASP A 269 -20.27 9.87 3.63
N GLY A 270 -18.99 9.76 3.32
CA GLY A 270 -18.14 10.90 2.95
C GLY A 270 -18.68 11.69 1.77
N VAL A 271 -19.28 11.01 0.78
CA VAL A 271 -19.89 11.66 -0.38
C VAL A 271 -21.13 12.46 0.02
N LYS A 272 -21.98 11.87 0.86
CA LYS A 272 -23.19 12.56 1.37
C LYS A 272 -22.81 13.77 2.19
N GLU A 273 -21.85 13.66 3.10
CA GLU A 273 -21.39 14.78 3.94
C GLU A 273 -20.74 15.90 3.09
N LEU A 274 -19.99 15.53 2.05
CA LEU A 274 -19.43 16.49 1.10
C LEU A 274 -20.55 17.27 0.37
N LEU A 275 -21.59 16.58 -0.10
CA LEU A 275 -22.71 17.21 -0.78
C LEU A 275 -23.52 18.13 0.15
N ILE A 276 -23.72 17.74 1.41
CA ILE A 276 -24.35 18.60 2.43
C ILE A 276 -23.53 19.84 2.65
N ALA A 277 -22.22 19.72 2.91
CA ALA A 277 -21.33 20.85 3.13
C ALA A 277 -21.23 21.80 1.92
N ALA A 278 -21.27 21.25 0.70
CA ALA A 278 -21.29 22.04 -0.53
C ALA A 278 -22.58 22.85 -0.70
N ARG A 279 -23.72 22.32 -0.24
CA ARG A 279 -25.02 23.01 -0.29
C ARG A 279 -25.13 24.19 0.72
N GLU A 280 -24.43 24.10 1.84
CA GLU A 280 -24.44 25.10 2.92
C GLU A 280 -23.53 26.30 2.64
N ARG A 281 -22.69 26.25 1.61
CA ARG A 281 -21.84 27.35 1.13
C ARG A 281 -22.52 28.16 0.03
#